data_4d415ddcc6129d6061c2667c907f2efb
#
_entry.id   4d415ddcc6129d6061c2667c907f2efb
#
_cell.length_a   1.000
_cell.length_b   1.000
_cell.length_c   1.000
_cell.angle_alpha   90.00
_cell.angle_beta   90.00
_cell.angle_gamma   90.00
#
_symmetry.space_group_name_H-M   'P 1'
#
loop_
_entity.id
_entity.type
_entity.pdbx_description
1 polymer ?
#
loop_
_entity_poly.entity_id
_entity_poly.type
_entity_poly.pdbx_seq_one_letter_code
_entity_poly.pdbx_strand_id
1 'polypeptide(L)'
;MPQTQIACPQCRQMIAANVEQLFDVTHDPQAKQRLLGGVSNTARCPHCGYQGRLATPVVYHDGGKELLLTYFPFELSLPVTEQEKLIGPLIKQVMDRLPPEKRKAYLLKPQANLTYESMIETILGKDGITPEMLKSQQERVMVVEKLMQATSPDVRAELIKQNEKLIDEQFFALFSRLMQGAMSSGQEPVAKQLNDLQKQLLTGTEFGRQLQASMAEMETAAKSLQDAGQSLTREKLLEFVIASPNEARTRAYASLARGGMDYAFFQLLTDKIDKAQGGEKTKLEALREKLLELTNEIDKQMQARLKQAQGFIDQLLTQEDIAKATRDNLDTFTQDAVEVVQTMLRRASESNNYERMGKLQKMVEVLREASTPPEMAFVEQLIDLPDEAAIEKALTDNNALVNDAFMEALNGLVAQVDAAASQGNKEAQALSDKLGKVFKTALKVSMKKNMG
;
A
#
# COMPACT_ATOMS: atom_id res chain seq x y z
N MET A 1 10.98 -21.99 1.20
CA MET A 1 10.36 -23.30 0.88
C MET A 1 11.44 -24.29 0.47
N PRO A 2 11.41 -25.57 0.91
CA PRO A 2 12.38 -26.55 0.46
C PRO A 2 12.13 -26.86 -1.03
N GLN A 3 13.18 -26.81 -1.83
CA GLN A 3 13.14 -27.26 -3.22
C GLN A 3 13.02 -28.78 -3.25
N THR A 4 12.03 -29.27 -3.95
CA THR A 4 11.79 -30.73 -4.16
C THR A 4 12.23 -31.12 -5.57
N GLN A 5 12.90 -32.29 -5.69
CA GLN A 5 13.24 -32.84 -6.98
C GLN A 5 12.02 -33.58 -7.55
N ILE A 6 11.56 -33.18 -8.73
CA ILE A 6 10.41 -33.77 -9.41
C ILE A 6 10.74 -34.07 -10.86
N ALA A 7 10.05 -35.06 -11.45
CA ALA A 7 10.16 -35.32 -12.87
C ALA A 7 9.45 -34.25 -13.69
N CYS A 8 10.12 -33.71 -14.70
CA CYS A 8 9.53 -32.77 -15.65
C CYS A 8 8.31 -33.40 -16.35
N PRO A 9 7.16 -32.76 -16.42
CA PRO A 9 5.96 -33.30 -17.08
C PRO A 9 6.18 -33.61 -18.56
N GLN A 10 7.11 -32.94 -19.24
CA GLN A 10 7.35 -33.10 -20.66
C GLN A 10 8.47 -34.06 -20.97
N CYS A 11 9.67 -33.90 -20.37
CA CYS A 11 10.85 -34.74 -20.74
C CYS A 11 11.25 -35.73 -19.67
N ARG A 12 10.56 -35.77 -18.52
CA ARG A 12 10.78 -36.70 -17.39
C ARG A 12 12.14 -36.57 -16.69
N GLN A 13 12.99 -35.60 -17.09
CA GLN A 13 14.23 -35.31 -16.37
C GLN A 13 13.92 -34.71 -15.01
N MET A 14 14.73 -34.98 -13.98
CA MET A 14 14.57 -34.47 -12.65
C MET A 14 14.90 -32.98 -12.63
N ILE A 15 13.97 -32.15 -12.10
CA ILE A 15 14.10 -30.71 -11.98
C ILE A 15 13.78 -30.26 -10.55
N ALA A 16 14.44 -29.24 -10.10
CA ALA A 16 14.11 -28.60 -8.81
C ALA A 16 12.89 -27.69 -8.95
N ALA A 17 11.90 -27.89 -8.09
CA ALA A 17 10.71 -27.05 -8.06
C ALA A 17 10.25 -26.78 -6.62
N ASN A 18 9.58 -25.66 -6.43
CA ASN A 18 8.92 -25.33 -5.16
C ASN A 18 7.52 -25.95 -5.19
N VAL A 19 7.32 -27.02 -4.42
CA VAL A 19 6.04 -27.73 -4.32
C VAL A 19 5.40 -27.43 -2.96
N GLU A 20 4.20 -26.87 -2.98
CA GLU A 20 3.39 -26.58 -1.81
C GLU A 20 2.01 -27.22 -2.00
N GLN A 21 1.66 -28.16 -1.12
CA GLN A 21 0.40 -28.90 -1.20
C GLN A 21 -0.62 -28.42 -0.17
N LEU A 22 -0.18 -27.77 0.92
CA LEU A 22 -1.03 -27.26 1.98
C LEU A 22 -0.90 -25.74 2.07
N PHE A 23 -1.99 -25.06 1.78
CA PHE A 23 -2.14 -23.60 1.92
C PHE A 23 -3.08 -23.30 3.10
N ASP A 24 -2.50 -23.18 4.28
CA ASP A 24 -3.24 -22.95 5.53
C ASP A 24 -3.16 -21.48 5.96
N VAL A 25 -4.13 -20.67 5.55
CA VAL A 25 -4.20 -19.21 5.82
C VAL A 25 -4.31 -18.91 7.31
N THR A 26 -4.90 -19.83 8.09
CA THR A 26 -5.03 -19.65 9.54
C THR A 26 -3.68 -19.70 10.24
N HIS A 27 -2.76 -20.52 9.74
CA HIS A 27 -1.42 -20.66 10.28
C HIS A 27 -0.40 -19.75 9.57
N ASP A 28 -0.56 -19.59 8.27
CA ASP A 28 0.30 -18.74 7.42
C ASP A 28 -0.57 -17.83 6.55
N PRO A 29 -0.79 -16.57 6.98
CA PRO A 29 -1.61 -15.61 6.23
C PRO A 29 -1.15 -15.35 4.80
N GLN A 30 0.13 -15.56 4.48
CA GLN A 30 0.67 -15.38 3.12
C GLN A 30 0.36 -16.56 2.19
N ALA A 31 -0.09 -17.71 2.73
CA ALA A 31 -0.40 -18.90 1.93
C ALA A 31 -1.40 -18.61 0.81
N LYS A 32 -2.42 -17.82 1.08
CA LYS A 32 -3.41 -17.39 0.09
C LYS A 32 -2.77 -16.59 -1.05
N GLN A 33 -1.91 -15.63 -0.74
CA GLN A 33 -1.25 -14.80 -1.74
C GLN A 33 -0.33 -15.64 -2.63
N ARG A 34 0.40 -16.61 -2.05
CA ARG A 34 1.24 -17.55 -2.83
C ARG A 34 0.42 -18.41 -3.76
N LEU A 35 -0.75 -18.91 -3.30
CA LEU A 35 -1.65 -19.72 -4.13
C LEU A 35 -2.23 -18.90 -5.28
N LEU A 36 -2.77 -17.71 -5.00
CA LEU A 36 -3.39 -16.84 -5.99
C LEU A 36 -2.38 -16.22 -6.96
N GLY A 37 -1.16 -15.93 -6.49
CA GLY A 37 -0.07 -15.39 -7.31
C GLY A 37 0.51 -16.38 -8.32
N GLY A 38 0.11 -17.67 -8.27
CA GLY A 38 0.50 -18.69 -9.24
C GLY A 38 2.00 -19.03 -9.24
N VAL A 39 2.74 -18.60 -8.22
CA VAL A 39 4.20 -18.83 -8.09
C VAL A 39 4.48 -20.24 -7.55
N SER A 40 3.57 -20.75 -6.70
CA SER A 40 3.66 -22.11 -6.14
C SER A 40 3.28 -23.16 -7.19
N ASN A 41 3.92 -24.31 -7.11
CA ASN A 41 3.65 -25.47 -7.98
C ASN A 41 3.87 -25.18 -9.48
N THR A 42 4.81 -24.30 -9.81
CA THR A 42 5.27 -24.04 -11.18
C THR A 42 6.71 -24.48 -11.33
N ALA A 43 7.07 -24.94 -12.53
CA ALA A 43 8.42 -25.32 -12.84
C ALA A 43 8.87 -24.82 -14.21
N ARG A 44 10.17 -24.55 -14.32
CA ARG A 44 10.87 -24.33 -15.58
C ARG A 44 11.93 -25.40 -15.76
N CYS A 45 11.79 -26.20 -16.82
CA CYS A 45 12.74 -27.24 -17.11
C CYS A 45 13.94 -26.70 -17.89
N PRO A 46 15.18 -26.81 -17.37
CA PRO A 46 16.36 -26.37 -18.10
C PRO A 46 16.71 -27.27 -19.29
N HIS A 47 16.15 -28.51 -19.35
CA HIS A 47 16.48 -29.50 -20.38
C HIS A 47 15.61 -29.36 -21.64
N CYS A 48 14.30 -29.10 -21.48
CA CYS A 48 13.36 -29.04 -22.61
C CYS A 48 12.64 -27.73 -22.77
N GLY A 49 12.88 -26.76 -21.88
CA GLY A 49 12.21 -25.44 -21.93
C GLY A 49 10.77 -25.44 -21.40
N TYR A 50 10.26 -26.57 -20.89
CA TYR A 50 8.92 -26.60 -20.28
C TYR A 50 8.78 -25.51 -19.23
N GLN A 51 7.71 -24.75 -19.32
CA GLN A 51 7.32 -23.77 -18.32
C GLN A 51 5.83 -23.90 -18.06
N GLY A 52 5.46 -24.28 -16.84
CA GLY A 52 4.05 -24.49 -16.54
C GLY A 52 3.82 -24.99 -15.12
N ARG A 53 2.55 -25.21 -14.81
CA ARG A 53 2.11 -25.73 -13.52
C ARG A 53 2.38 -27.22 -13.43
N LEU A 54 2.74 -27.66 -12.23
CA LEU A 54 2.91 -29.05 -11.88
C LEU A 54 1.57 -29.67 -11.47
N ALA A 55 1.31 -30.89 -11.87
CA ALA A 55 0.14 -31.63 -11.42
C ALA A 55 0.33 -32.04 -9.94
N THR A 56 -0.10 -31.19 -9.04
CA THR A 56 0.09 -31.32 -7.59
C THR A 56 -1.25 -31.23 -6.88
N PRO A 57 -1.61 -32.21 -6.01
CA PRO A 57 -2.77 -32.10 -5.14
C PRO A 57 -2.63 -30.89 -4.21
N VAL A 58 -3.73 -30.16 -3.98
CA VAL A 58 -3.74 -28.95 -3.13
C VAL A 58 -4.84 -29.06 -2.10
N VAL A 59 -4.50 -28.72 -0.85
CA VAL A 59 -5.43 -28.46 0.24
C VAL A 59 -5.32 -27.00 0.62
N TYR A 60 -6.44 -26.29 0.61
CA TYR A 60 -6.55 -24.91 1.05
C TYR A 60 -7.43 -24.82 2.28
N HIS A 61 -6.95 -24.15 3.33
CA HIS A 61 -7.69 -23.94 4.57
C HIS A 61 -7.70 -22.47 4.98
N ASP A 62 -8.91 -21.98 5.34
CA ASP A 62 -9.13 -20.66 5.91
C ASP A 62 -10.16 -20.77 7.05
N GLY A 63 -9.67 -20.83 8.29
CA GLY A 63 -10.51 -20.96 9.48
C GLY A 63 -11.38 -19.73 9.75
N GLY A 64 -10.98 -18.53 9.30
CA GLY A 64 -11.78 -17.32 9.41
C GLY A 64 -13.03 -17.34 8.54
N LYS A 65 -13.01 -18.09 7.44
CA LYS A 65 -14.12 -18.24 6.48
C LYS A 65 -14.77 -19.61 6.55
N GLU A 66 -14.36 -20.46 7.49
CA GLU A 66 -14.79 -21.84 7.63
C GLU A 66 -14.70 -22.64 6.31
N LEU A 67 -13.54 -22.51 5.64
CA LEU A 67 -13.33 -23.05 4.32
C LEU A 67 -12.20 -24.07 4.34
N LEU A 68 -12.51 -25.30 3.88
CA LEU A 68 -11.54 -26.37 3.61
C LEU A 68 -11.81 -26.90 2.20
N LEU A 69 -10.90 -26.58 1.28
CA LEU A 69 -10.99 -26.97 -0.12
C LEU A 69 -9.93 -27.99 -0.47
N THR A 70 -10.27 -28.90 -1.37
CA THR A 70 -9.33 -29.87 -1.94
C THR A 70 -9.39 -29.81 -3.47
N TYR A 71 -8.24 -29.89 -4.10
CA TYR A 71 -8.09 -30.05 -5.53
C TYR A 71 -7.14 -31.21 -5.81
N PHE A 72 -7.55 -32.09 -6.71
CA PHE A 72 -6.73 -33.19 -7.18
C PHE A 72 -6.62 -33.15 -8.71
N PRO A 73 -5.39 -33.02 -9.27
CA PRO A 73 -5.20 -32.96 -10.71
C PRO A 73 -5.62 -34.27 -11.38
N PHE A 74 -6.49 -34.21 -12.38
CA PHE A 74 -6.97 -35.38 -13.12
C PHE A 74 -5.84 -36.08 -13.90
N GLU A 75 -4.77 -35.36 -14.23
CA GLU A 75 -3.60 -35.87 -14.93
C GLU A 75 -2.86 -36.98 -14.16
N LEU A 76 -3.02 -37.01 -12.84
CA LEU A 76 -2.44 -38.05 -12.01
C LEU A 76 -3.18 -39.38 -12.12
N SER A 77 -4.41 -39.38 -12.64
CA SER A 77 -5.22 -40.57 -12.93
C SER A 77 -5.25 -41.62 -11.80
N LEU A 78 -5.24 -41.17 -10.52
CA LEU A 78 -5.25 -42.05 -9.36
C LEU A 78 -6.67 -42.39 -8.90
N PRO A 79 -6.91 -43.65 -8.43
CA PRO A 79 -8.17 -44.02 -7.79
C PRO A 79 -8.46 -43.15 -6.56
N VAL A 80 -9.74 -43.02 -6.21
CA VAL A 80 -10.18 -42.19 -5.07
C VAL A 80 -9.47 -42.55 -3.77
N THR A 81 -9.28 -43.85 -3.53
CA THR A 81 -8.56 -44.37 -2.35
C THR A 81 -7.09 -43.91 -2.26
N GLU A 82 -6.42 -43.77 -3.41
CA GLU A 82 -5.06 -43.22 -3.44
C GLU A 82 -5.04 -41.70 -3.32
N GLN A 83 -6.05 -41.02 -3.87
CA GLN A 83 -6.22 -39.58 -3.68
C GLN A 83 -6.42 -39.26 -2.19
N GLU A 84 -7.25 -40.03 -1.49
CA GLU A 84 -7.48 -39.86 -0.04
C GLU A 84 -6.20 -40.10 0.77
N LYS A 85 -5.34 -41.04 0.39
CA LYS A 85 -4.04 -41.21 1.05
C LYS A 85 -3.10 -40.01 0.91
N LEU A 86 -3.19 -39.29 -0.18
CA LEU A 86 -2.37 -38.08 -0.40
C LEU A 86 -2.92 -36.85 0.28
N ILE A 87 -4.25 -36.65 0.26
CA ILE A 87 -4.92 -35.46 0.82
C ILE A 87 -5.17 -35.62 2.32
N GLY A 88 -5.50 -36.81 2.80
CA GLY A 88 -5.85 -37.07 4.19
C GLY A 88 -4.81 -36.60 5.22
N PRO A 89 -3.51 -36.87 5.02
CA PRO A 89 -2.46 -36.35 5.91
C PRO A 89 -2.40 -34.82 5.96
N LEU A 90 -2.66 -34.12 4.86
CA LEU A 90 -2.66 -32.67 4.79
C LEU A 90 -3.85 -32.09 5.57
N ILE A 91 -5.04 -32.68 5.44
CA ILE A 91 -6.21 -32.32 6.22
C ILE A 91 -5.98 -32.56 7.70
N LYS A 92 -5.38 -33.73 8.03
CA LYS A 92 -5.03 -34.03 9.43
C LYS A 92 -4.07 -32.99 10.00
N GLN A 93 -3.08 -32.57 9.21
CA GLN A 93 -2.12 -31.53 9.62
C GLN A 93 -2.84 -30.20 9.93
N VAL A 94 -3.85 -29.80 9.16
CA VAL A 94 -4.71 -28.65 9.47
C VAL A 94 -5.43 -28.85 10.80
N MET A 95 -6.05 -30.01 10.99
CA MET A 95 -6.80 -30.31 12.21
C MET A 95 -5.91 -30.34 13.45
N ASP A 96 -4.70 -30.92 13.34
CA ASP A 96 -3.76 -31.03 14.47
C ASP A 96 -3.20 -29.67 14.89
N ARG A 97 -3.07 -28.71 13.95
CA ARG A 97 -2.63 -27.34 14.24
C ARG A 97 -3.71 -26.47 14.88
N LEU A 98 -4.98 -26.83 14.74
CA LEU A 98 -6.08 -26.05 15.29
C LEU A 98 -6.35 -26.46 16.75
N PRO A 99 -6.52 -25.47 17.67
CA PRO A 99 -7.02 -25.73 19.02
C PRO A 99 -8.39 -26.40 18.97
N PRO A 100 -8.74 -27.28 19.92
CA PRO A 100 -10.00 -28.04 19.92
C PRO A 100 -11.24 -27.17 19.74
N GLU A 101 -11.29 -26.00 20.35
CA GLU A 101 -12.38 -25.05 20.29
C GLU A 101 -12.60 -24.41 18.92
N LYS A 102 -11.57 -24.44 18.06
CA LYS A 102 -11.63 -23.93 16.66
C LYS A 102 -11.93 -25.01 15.63
N ARG A 103 -12.02 -26.29 16.05
CA ARG A 103 -12.35 -27.42 15.18
C ARG A 103 -13.85 -27.49 14.95
N LYS A 104 -14.32 -26.97 13.81
CA LYS A 104 -15.73 -26.92 13.43
C LYS A 104 -16.10 -27.95 12.38
N ALA A 105 -17.42 -28.14 12.16
CA ALA A 105 -17.97 -29.19 11.27
C ALA A 105 -17.49 -29.12 9.81
N TYR A 106 -17.11 -27.95 9.29
CA TYR A 106 -16.59 -27.80 7.92
C TYR A 106 -15.31 -28.60 7.67
N LEU A 107 -14.51 -28.86 8.71
CA LEU A 107 -13.28 -29.65 8.61
C LEU A 107 -13.55 -31.15 8.31
N LEU A 108 -14.76 -31.62 8.63
CA LEU A 108 -15.17 -33.00 8.39
C LEU A 108 -15.78 -33.20 7.00
N LYS A 109 -16.04 -32.12 6.25
CA LYS A 109 -16.62 -32.14 4.90
C LYS A 109 -15.82 -31.22 3.98
N PRO A 110 -14.60 -31.60 3.60
CA PRO A 110 -13.82 -30.80 2.64
C PRO A 110 -14.61 -30.67 1.34
N GLN A 111 -14.61 -29.47 0.78
CA GLN A 111 -15.21 -29.22 -0.53
C GLN A 111 -14.21 -29.58 -1.62
N ALA A 112 -14.52 -30.62 -2.40
CA ALA A 112 -13.71 -31.01 -3.53
C ALA A 112 -13.97 -30.13 -4.75
N ASN A 113 -12.91 -29.62 -5.38
CA ASN A 113 -12.96 -28.85 -6.60
C ASN A 113 -12.41 -29.69 -7.75
N LEU A 114 -13.12 -29.71 -8.88
CA LEU A 114 -12.75 -30.51 -10.05
C LEU A 114 -11.59 -29.89 -10.83
N THR A 115 -11.48 -28.56 -10.81
CA THR A 115 -10.40 -27.83 -11.47
C THR A 115 -9.73 -26.88 -10.48
N TYR A 116 -8.49 -26.52 -10.79
CA TYR A 116 -7.76 -25.51 -10.00
C TYR A 116 -8.47 -24.16 -10.05
N GLU A 117 -8.99 -23.81 -11.24
CA GLU A 117 -9.74 -22.57 -11.47
C GLU A 117 -10.98 -22.51 -10.59
N SER A 118 -11.77 -23.59 -10.50
CA SER A 118 -12.96 -23.62 -9.62
C SER A 118 -12.61 -23.46 -8.14
N MET A 119 -11.46 -23.98 -7.72
CA MET A 119 -10.95 -23.77 -6.36
C MET A 119 -10.61 -22.29 -6.13
N ILE A 120 -9.91 -21.65 -7.07
CA ILE A 120 -9.59 -20.22 -7.01
C ILE A 120 -10.87 -19.36 -6.98
N GLU A 121 -11.83 -19.66 -7.85
CA GLU A 121 -13.13 -18.98 -7.88
C GLU A 121 -13.89 -19.11 -6.55
N THR A 122 -13.84 -20.29 -5.93
CA THR A 122 -14.45 -20.53 -4.62
C THR A 122 -13.77 -19.68 -3.53
N ILE A 123 -12.44 -19.61 -3.54
CA ILE A 123 -11.67 -18.76 -2.60
C ILE A 123 -12.02 -17.29 -2.79
N LEU A 124 -12.00 -16.80 -4.03
CA LEU A 124 -12.29 -15.42 -4.37
C LEU A 124 -13.74 -15.05 -4.11
N GLY A 125 -14.67 -15.97 -4.39
CA GLY A 125 -16.10 -15.79 -4.08
C GLY A 125 -16.36 -15.60 -2.58
N LYS A 126 -15.60 -16.27 -1.71
CA LYS A 126 -15.66 -16.03 -0.25
C LYS A 126 -15.03 -14.68 0.16
N ASP A 127 -14.28 -14.04 -0.73
CA ASP A 127 -13.81 -12.65 -0.58
C ASP A 127 -14.80 -11.62 -1.14
N GLY A 128 -15.91 -12.08 -1.73
CA GLY A 128 -16.90 -11.22 -2.40
C GLY A 128 -16.53 -10.87 -3.85
N ILE A 129 -15.52 -11.56 -4.42
CA ILE A 129 -15.13 -11.38 -5.83
C ILE A 129 -15.88 -12.41 -6.66
N THR A 130 -16.82 -11.94 -7.49
CA THR A 130 -17.62 -12.81 -8.35
C THR A 130 -16.91 -13.13 -9.68
N PRO A 131 -17.32 -14.21 -10.38
CA PRO A 131 -16.79 -14.52 -11.72
C PRO A 131 -17.00 -13.37 -12.71
N GLU A 132 -18.11 -12.63 -12.62
CA GLU A 132 -18.40 -11.46 -13.45
C GLU A 132 -17.40 -10.32 -13.17
N MET A 133 -17.04 -10.10 -11.90
CA MET A 133 -16.01 -9.11 -11.53
C MET A 133 -14.65 -9.50 -12.10
N LEU A 134 -14.28 -10.77 -12.04
CA LEU A 134 -13.02 -11.27 -12.63
C LEU A 134 -13.00 -11.10 -14.14
N LYS A 135 -14.10 -11.46 -14.82
CA LYS A 135 -14.26 -11.27 -16.26
C LYS A 135 -14.14 -9.80 -16.65
N SER A 136 -14.85 -8.94 -15.95
CA SER A 136 -14.80 -7.49 -16.18
C SER A 136 -13.40 -6.91 -15.97
N GLN A 137 -12.66 -7.42 -14.97
CA GLN A 137 -11.27 -7.05 -14.75
C GLN A 137 -10.35 -7.51 -15.91
N GLN A 138 -10.53 -8.74 -16.41
CA GLN A 138 -9.79 -9.24 -17.57
C GLN A 138 -10.10 -8.42 -18.83
N GLU A 139 -11.36 -8.08 -19.05
CA GLU A 139 -11.78 -7.22 -20.17
C GLU A 139 -11.10 -5.84 -20.10
N ARG A 140 -11.00 -5.23 -18.90
CA ARG A 140 -10.27 -3.96 -18.71
C ARG A 140 -8.79 -4.08 -19.04
N VAL A 141 -8.13 -5.19 -18.62
CA VAL A 141 -6.72 -5.45 -18.98
C VAL A 141 -6.55 -5.53 -20.50
N MET A 142 -7.41 -6.29 -21.18
CA MET A 142 -7.37 -6.41 -22.65
C MET A 142 -7.60 -5.06 -23.34
N VAL A 143 -8.45 -4.19 -22.79
CA VAL A 143 -8.65 -2.83 -23.34
C VAL A 143 -7.36 -2.02 -23.21
N VAL A 144 -6.68 -2.06 -22.04
CA VAL A 144 -5.38 -1.37 -21.87
C VAL A 144 -4.36 -1.89 -22.90
N GLU A 145 -4.22 -3.20 -23.03
CA GLU A 145 -3.28 -3.81 -24.01
C GLU A 145 -3.56 -3.35 -25.44
N LYS A 146 -4.82 -3.37 -25.88
CA LYS A 146 -5.23 -2.89 -27.22
C LYS A 146 -4.90 -1.42 -27.41
N LEU A 147 -5.15 -0.58 -26.41
CA LEU A 147 -4.84 0.85 -26.47
C LEU A 147 -3.34 1.10 -26.50
N MET A 148 -2.54 0.32 -25.80
CA MET A 148 -1.08 0.39 -25.83
C MET A 148 -0.49 -0.07 -27.18
N GLN A 149 -1.09 -1.07 -27.82
CA GLN A 149 -0.67 -1.58 -29.14
C GLN A 149 -1.11 -0.68 -30.29
N ALA A 150 -2.13 0.14 -30.11
CA ALA A 150 -2.63 1.03 -31.15
C ALA A 150 -1.61 2.13 -31.49
N THR A 151 -1.11 2.13 -32.73
CA THR A 151 -0.08 3.06 -33.22
C THR A 151 -0.63 4.40 -33.69
N SER A 152 -1.89 4.42 -34.14
CA SER A 152 -2.56 5.62 -34.64
C SER A 152 -3.44 6.26 -33.57
N PRO A 153 -3.41 7.60 -33.40
CA PRO A 153 -4.32 8.32 -32.50
C PRO A 153 -5.81 8.09 -32.85
N ASP A 154 -6.17 8.01 -34.13
CA ASP A 154 -7.55 7.80 -34.59
C ASP A 154 -8.06 6.40 -34.22
N VAL A 155 -7.23 5.36 -34.40
CA VAL A 155 -7.55 4.00 -33.98
C VAL A 155 -7.74 3.94 -32.48
N ARG A 156 -6.91 4.65 -31.72
CA ARG A 156 -6.99 4.71 -30.27
C ARG A 156 -8.27 5.41 -29.81
N ALA A 157 -8.65 6.52 -30.45
CA ALA A 157 -9.90 7.21 -30.15
C ALA A 157 -11.14 6.34 -30.43
N GLU A 158 -11.12 5.57 -31.51
CA GLU A 158 -12.22 4.63 -31.81
C GLU A 158 -12.30 3.49 -30.81
N LEU A 159 -11.14 2.92 -30.41
CA LEU A 159 -11.08 1.89 -29.35
C LEU A 159 -11.60 2.41 -27.99
N ILE A 160 -11.26 3.66 -27.63
CA ILE A 160 -11.78 4.31 -26.41
C ILE A 160 -13.31 4.39 -26.49
N LYS A 161 -13.87 4.88 -27.60
CA LYS A 161 -15.31 5.01 -27.78
C LYS A 161 -16.04 3.67 -27.72
N GLN A 162 -15.48 2.63 -28.36
CA GLN A 162 -16.07 1.29 -28.35
C GLN A 162 -16.09 0.63 -26.97
N ASN A 163 -15.14 0.99 -26.10
CA ASN A 163 -14.96 0.41 -24.78
C ASN A 163 -15.31 1.38 -23.63
N GLU A 164 -16.03 2.48 -23.91
CA GLU A 164 -16.31 3.54 -22.95
C GLU A 164 -16.94 3.04 -21.65
N LYS A 165 -17.81 2.02 -21.73
CA LYS A 165 -18.45 1.41 -20.55
C LYS A 165 -17.49 0.68 -19.62
N LEU A 166 -16.34 0.24 -20.11
CA LEU A 166 -15.30 -0.42 -19.32
C LEU A 166 -14.26 0.57 -18.77
N ILE A 167 -14.26 1.83 -19.30
CA ILE A 167 -13.35 2.89 -18.88
C ILE A 167 -13.99 3.67 -17.73
N ASP A 168 -14.10 2.99 -16.61
CA ASP A 168 -14.69 3.43 -15.36
C ASP A 168 -13.62 3.66 -14.27
N GLU A 169 -14.05 3.87 -13.02
CA GLU A 169 -13.16 4.05 -11.86
C GLU A 169 -12.17 2.88 -11.71
N GLN A 170 -12.63 1.64 -11.89
CA GLN A 170 -11.79 0.45 -11.76
C GLN A 170 -10.75 0.36 -12.87
N PHE A 171 -11.10 0.82 -14.09
CA PHE A 171 -10.16 0.93 -15.20
C PHE A 171 -9.05 1.95 -14.87
N PHE A 172 -9.40 3.13 -14.39
CA PHE A 172 -8.40 4.14 -14.01
C PHE A 172 -7.55 3.70 -12.83
N ALA A 173 -8.11 2.96 -11.87
CA ALA A 173 -7.34 2.37 -10.77
C ALA A 173 -6.34 1.30 -11.25
N LEU A 174 -6.74 0.44 -12.20
CA LEU A 174 -5.84 -0.51 -12.87
C LEU A 174 -4.74 0.22 -13.63
N PHE A 175 -5.13 1.22 -14.42
CA PHE A 175 -4.23 2.02 -15.24
C PHE A 175 -3.17 2.74 -14.40
N SER A 176 -3.56 3.33 -13.27
CA SER A 176 -2.64 3.99 -12.33
C SER A 176 -1.62 3.00 -11.74
N ARG A 177 -2.04 1.77 -11.41
CA ARG A 177 -1.13 0.72 -10.93
C ARG A 177 -0.12 0.30 -11.99
N LEU A 178 -0.53 0.18 -13.24
CA LEU A 178 0.37 -0.15 -14.35
C LEU A 178 1.39 0.96 -14.58
N MET A 179 0.96 2.22 -14.50
CA MET A 179 1.85 3.38 -14.62
C MET A 179 2.87 3.43 -13.47
N GLN A 180 2.42 3.23 -12.24
CA GLN A 180 3.31 3.17 -11.08
C GLN A 180 4.32 2.02 -11.19
N GLY A 181 3.89 0.83 -11.63
CA GLY A 181 4.76 -0.31 -11.87
C GLY A 181 5.81 -0.04 -12.95
N ALA A 182 5.45 0.62 -14.05
CA ALA A 182 6.39 1.01 -15.11
C ALA A 182 7.43 2.02 -14.60
N MET A 183 7.01 2.99 -13.78
CA MET A 183 7.91 3.98 -13.18
C MET A 183 8.88 3.32 -12.18
N SER A 184 8.37 2.47 -11.28
CA SER A 184 9.19 1.77 -10.27
C SER A 184 10.21 0.80 -10.90
N SER A 185 9.88 0.22 -12.07
CA SER A 185 10.75 -0.71 -12.80
C SER A 185 11.71 0.00 -13.76
N GLY A 186 11.78 1.34 -13.77
CA GLY A 186 12.64 2.12 -14.66
C GLY A 186 12.29 1.99 -16.15
N GLN A 187 11.06 1.58 -16.49
CA GLN A 187 10.60 1.43 -17.87
C GLN A 187 10.08 2.77 -18.43
N GLU A 188 10.96 3.76 -18.53
CA GLU A 188 10.61 5.13 -18.98
C GLU A 188 9.80 5.19 -20.27
N PRO A 189 10.12 4.43 -21.36
CA PRO A 189 9.33 4.47 -22.58
C PRO A 189 7.88 4.04 -22.37
N VAL A 190 7.65 3.00 -21.53
CA VAL A 190 6.31 2.49 -21.21
C VAL A 190 5.57 3.50 -20.34
N ALA A 191 6.24 4.07 -19.33
CA ALA A 191 5.65 5.11 -18.49
C ALA A 191 5.22 6.35 -19.31
N LYS A 192 6.04 6.79 -20.26
CA LYS A 192 5.69 7.89 -21.18
C LYS A 192 4.47 7.55 -22.05
N GLN A 193 4.45 6.36 -22.65
CA GLN A 193 3.32 5.91 -23.45
C GLN A 193 2.02 5.84 -22.65
N LEU A 194 2.08 5.32 -21.41
CA LEU A 194 0.94 5.31 -20.50
C LEU A 194 0.49 6.73 -20.14
N ASN A 195 1.42 7.65 -19.88
CA ASN A 195 1.07 9.03 -19.57
C ASN A 195 0.34 9.74 -20.75
N ASP A 196 0.80 9.52 -21.98
CA ASP A 196 0.14 10.08 -23.16
C ASP A 196 -1.25 9.44 -23.40
N LEU A 197 -1.39 8.15 -23.12
CA LEU A 197 -2.69 7.48 -23.16
C LEU A 197 -3.62 8.01 -22.07
N GLN A 198 -3.12 8.27 -20.85
CA GLN A 198 -3.90 8.84 -19.76
C GLN A 198 -4.53 10.19 -20.14
N LYS A 199 -3.76 11.07 -20.81
CA LYS A 199 -4.29 12.37 -21.31
C LYS A 199 -5.44 12.17 -22.29
N GLN A 200 -5.33 11.18 -23.18
CA GLN A 200 -6.39 10.86 -24.15
C GLN A 200 -7.63 10.28 -23.45
N LEU A 201 -7.45 9.41 -22.43
CA LEU A 201 -8.56 8.87 -21.66
C LEU A 201 -9.29 9.94 -20.85
N LEU A 202 -8.54 10.87 -20.21
CA LEU A 202 -9.11 11.98 -19.43
C LEU A 202 -9.99 12.91 -20.28
N THR A 203 -9.60 13.16 -21.52
CA THR A 203 -10.35 14.05 -22.42
C THR A 203 -11.36 13.30 -23.29
N GLY A 204 -11.08 12.06 -23.65
CA GLY A 204 -11.82 11.24 -24.59
C GLY A 204 -13.03 10.50 -24.02
N THR A 205 -13.11 10.32 -22.70
CA THR A 205 -14.20 9.58 -22.03
C THR A 205 -15.05 10.48 -21.15
N GLU A 206 -16.29 10.09 -20.90
CA GLU A 206 -17.15 10.82 -19.96
C GLU A 206 -16.60 10.74 -18.52
N PHE A 207 -16.23 9.55 -18.06
CA PHE A 207 -15.62 9.37 -16.74
C PHE A 207 -14.31 10.14 -16.60
N GLY A 208 -13.47 10.14 -17.65
CA GLY A 208 -12.21 10.91 -17.64
C GLY A 208 -12.44 12.42 -17.49
N ARG A 209 -13.41 12.98 -18.20
CA ARG A 209 -13.77 14.41 -18.05
C ARG A 209 -14.31 14.72 -16.67
N GLN A 210 -15.15 13.84 -16.11
CA GLN A 210 -15.65 13.99 -14.73
C GLN A 210 -14.52 13.92 -13.70
N LEU A 211 -13.57 13.00 -13.88
CA LEU A 211 -12.38 12.88 -13.04
C LEU A 211 -11.51 14.14 -13.11
N GLN A 212 -11.25 14.64 -14.32
CA GLN A 212 -10.48 15.87 -14.52
C GLN A 212 -11.17 17.08 -13.87
N ALA A 213 -12.47 17.21 -14.04
CA ALA A 213 -13.25 18.26 -13.39
C ALA A 213 -13.19 18.15 -11.85
N SER A 214 -13.31 16.93 -11.31
CA SER A 214 -13.19 16.69 -9.87
C SER A 214 -11.79 17.02 -9.32
N MET A 215 -10.73 16.71 -10.08
CA MET A 215 -9.35 17.08 -9.72
C MET A 215 -9.16 18.59 -9.70
N ALA A 216 -9.69 19.32 -10.67
CA ALA A 216 -9.63 20.79 -10.72
C ALA A 216 -10.38 21.43 -9.53
N GLU A 217 -11.52 20.86 -9.14
CA GLU A 217 -12.27 21.28 -7.97
C GLU A 217 -11.50 21.00 -6.67
N MET A 218 -10.83 19.85 -6.58
CA MET A 218 -9.97 19.47 -5.46
C MET A 218 -8.79 20.45 -5.31
N GLU A 219 -8.09 20.74 -6.40
CA GLU A 219 -6.98 21.71 -6.43
C GLU A 219 -7.42 23.11 -5.98
N THR A 220 -8.57 23.57 -6.47
CA THR A 220 -9.11 24.87 -6.10
C THR A 220 -9.52 24.91 -4.62
N ALA A 221 -10.12 23.83 -4.11
CA ALA A 221 -10.44 23.72 -2.69
C ALA A 221 -9.17 23.71 -1.82
N ALA A 222 -8.16 22.92 -2.22
CA ALA A 222 -6.89 22.85 -1.51
C ALA A 222 -6.21 24.23 -1.45
N LYS A 223 -6.18 24.96 -2.56
CA LYS A 223 -5.64 26.31 -2.61
C LYS A 223 -6.40 27.28 -1.68
N SER A 224 -7.73 27.23 -1.68
CA SER A 224 -8.55 28.07 -0.81
C SER A 224 -8.27 27.80 0.67
N LEU A 225 -8.08 26.53 1.06
CA LEU A 225 -7.74 26.15 2.44
C LEU A 225 -6.31 26.57 2.79
N GLN A 226 -5.36 26.43 1.86
CA GLN A 226 -3.97 26.84 2.03
C GLN A 226 -3.85 28.37 2.18
N ASP A 227 -4.55 29.15 1.35
CA ASP A 227 -4.57 30.61 1.41
C ASP A 227 -5.16 31.10 2.73
N ALA A 228 -6.14 30.39 3.29
CA ALA A 228 -6.68 30.68 4.63
C ALA A 228 -5.66 30.38 5.75
N GLY A 229 -4.80 29.37 5.57
CA GLY A 229 -3.71 29.03 6.49
C GLY A 229 -4.14 28.99 7.95
N GLN A 230 -3.45 29.75 8.83
CA GLN A 230 -3.76 29.82 10.26
C GLN A 230 -5.10 30.52 10.57
N SER A 231 -5.70 31.23 9.61
CA SER A 231 -7.02 31.87 9.77
C SER A 231 -8.19 30.95 9.43
N LEU A 232 -7.92 29.68 9.11
CA LEU A 232 -8.96 28.70 8.81
C LEU A 232 -9.69 28.29 10.10
N THR A 233 -10.81 28.97 10.36
CA THR A 233 -11.74 28.63 11.45
C THR A 233 -12.88 27.76 10.92
N ARG A 234 -13.72 27.21 11.81
CA ARG A 234 -14.94 26.48 11.42
C ARG A 234 -15.91 27.34 10.65
N GLU A 235 -16.04 28.59 11.05
CA GLU A 235 -16.87 29.59 10.38
C GLU A 235 -16.38 29.82 8.95
N LYS A 236 -15.06 29.98 8.77
CA LYS A 236 -14.46 30.19 7.45
C LYS A 236 -14.61 28.96 6.55
N LEU A 237 -14.41 27.77 7.11
CA LEU A 237 -14.66 26.53 6.40
C LEU A 237 -16.14 26.42 5.98
N LEU A 238 -17.08 26.78 6.86
CA LEU A 238 -18.50 26.78 6.56
C LEU A 238 -18.84 27.76 5.43
N GLU A 239 -18.24 28.95 5.42
CA GLU A 239 -18.38 29.90 4.33
C GLU A 239 -17.93 29.32 2.99
N PHE A 240 -16.76 28.67 2.94
CA PHE A 240 -16.27 28.01 1.73
C PHE A 240 -17.22 26.91 1.23
N VAL A 241 -17.76 26.13 2.15
CA VAL A 241 -18.69 25.04 1.82
C VAL A 241 -20.02 25.58 1.29
N ILE A 242 -20.59 26.63 1.93
CA ILE A 242 -21.84 27.28 1.48
C ILE A 242 -21.65 27.96 0.13
N ALA A 243 -20.48 28.56 -0.11
CA ALA A 243 -20.15 29.24 -1.37
C ALA A 243 -19.72 28.27 -2.49
N SER A 244 -19.72 26.95 -2.24
CA SER A 244 -19.31 25.95 -3.25
C SER A 244 -20.23 26.02 -4.47
N PRO A 245 -19.67 26.13 -5.69
CA PRO A 245 -20.46 26.25 -6.92
C PRO A 245 -21.16 24.95 -7.32
N ASN A 246 -20.64 23.80 -6.84
CA ASN A 246 -21.11 22.47 -7.21
C ASN A 246 -20.78 21.43 -6.13
N GLU A 247 -21.33 20.23 -6.28
CA GLU A 247 -21.13 19.12 -5.35
C GLU A 247 -19.66 18.65 -5.29
N ALA A 248 -18.94 18.69 -6.40
CA ALA A 248 -17.54 18.26 -6.43
C ALA A 248 -16.64 19.14 -5.55
N ARG A 249 -16.88 20.46 -5.52
CA ARG A 249 -16.20 21.40 -4.61
C ARG A 249 -16.56 21.13 -3.17
N THR A 250 -17.85 20.89 -2.87
CA THR A 250 -18.32 20.53 -1.53
C THR A 250 -17.64 19.25 -1.03
N ARG A 251 -17.59 18.21 -1.89
CA ARG A 251 -16.88 16.94 -1.60
C ARG A 251 -15.39 17.18 -1.38
N ALA A 252 -14.76 18.04 -2.16
CA ALA A 252 -13.36 18.40 -2.01
C ALA A 252 -13.06 19.02 -0.63
N TYR A 253 -13.86 19.97 -0.19
CA TYR A 253 -13.72 20.54 1.17
C TYR A 253 -13.96 19.49 2.26
N ALA A 254 -14.99 18.64 2.10
CA ALA A 254 -15.25 17.56 3.05
C ALA A 254 -14.08 16.58 3.17
N SER A 255 -13.43 16.24 2.06
CA SER A 255 -12.28 15.33 2.04
C SER A 255 -11.02 15.97 2.63
N LEU A 256 -10.72 17.22 2.26
CA LEU A 256 -9.49 17.91 2.66
C LEU A 256 -9.55 18.45 4.10
N ALA A 257 -10.72 18.85 4.56
CA ALA A 257 -10.90 19.47 5.87
C ALA A 257 -11.85 18.70 6.78
N ARG A 258 -11.93 17.35 6.63
CA ARG A 258 -12.81 16.47 7.42
C ARG A 258 -12.68 16.73 8.92
N GLY A 259 -11.46 16.88 9.43
CA GLY A 259 -11.20 17.14 10.85
C GLY A 259 -11.81 18.44 11.38
N GLY A 260 -12.04 19.43 10.52
CA GLY A 260 -12.71 20.69 10.87
C GLY A 260 -14.24 20.60 10.85
N MET A 261 -14.82 19.51 10.29
CA MET A 261 -16.27 19.31 10.22
C MET A 261 -16.76 18.45 11.39
N ASP A 262 -16.55 18.95 12.60
CA ASP A 262 -16.97 18.33 13.85
C ASP A 262 -18.38 18.78 14.28
N TYR A 263 -18.80 18.41 15.49
CA TYR A 263 -20.09 18.79 16.04
C TYR A 263 -20.31 20.32 16.04
N ALA A 264 -19.29 21.09 16.40
CA ALA A 264 -19.40 22.55 16.44
C ALA A 264 -19.61 23.16 15.05
N PHE A 265 -18.97 22.60 14.01
CA PHE A 265 -19.21 22.99 12.63
C PHE A 265 -20.68 22.77 12.22
N PHE A 266 -21.24 21.59 12.51
CA PHE A 266 -22.62 21.30 12.19
C PHE A 266 -23.62 22.12 13.03
N GLN A 267 -23.25 22.53 14.24
CA GLN A 267 -24.03 23.46 15.04
C GLN A 267 -24.09 24.85 14.39
N LEU A 268 -22.94 25.37 13.93
CA LEU A 268 -22.89 26.62 13.17
C LEU A 268 -23.76 26.60 11.91
N LEU A 269 -23.76 25.48 11.19
CA LEU A 269 -24.63 25.29 10.03
C LEU A 269 -26.10 25.26 10.45
N THR A 270 -26.44 24.60 11.55
CA THR A 270 -27.82 24.57 12.08
C THR A 270 -28.27 25.95 12.49
N ASP A 271 -27.46 26.74 13.18
CA ASP A 271 -27.76 28.12 13.55
C ASP A 271 -28.02 29.04 12.32
N LYS A 272 -27.31 28.77 11.21
CA LYS A 272 -27.57 29.47 9.93
C LYS A 272 -28.90 29.04 9.31
N ILE A 273 -29.24 27.74 9.36
CA ILE A 273 -30.51 27.22 8.88
C ILE A 273 -31.68 27.81 9.64
N ASP A 274 -31.57 27.95 10.97
CA ASP A 274 -32.62 28.50 11.82
C ASP A 274 -32.90 29.99 11.56
N LYS A 275 -31.86 30.71 11.11
CA LYS A 275 -31.96 32.14 10.73
C LYS A 275 -32.44 32.36 9.30
N ALA A 276 -32.29 31.37 8.43
CA ALA A 276 -32.64 31.42 7.01
C ALA A 276 -34.14 31.23 6.79
N GLN A 277 -34.69 31.79 5.71
CA GLN A 277 -36.11 31.69 5.34
C GLN A 277 -36.27 31.24 3.88
N GLY A 278 -37.41 30.63 3.58
CA GLY A 278 -37.79 30.27 2.22
C GLY A 278 -36.76 29.35 1.54
N GLY A 279 -36.46 29.65 0.29
CA GLY A 279 -35.55 28.77 -0.52
C GLY A 279 -34.11 28.68 -0.03
N GLU A 280 -33.63 29.67 0.74
CA GLU A 280 -32.30 29.65 1.35
C GLU A 280 -32.23 28.56 2.46
N LYS A 281 -33.27 28.52 3.31
CA LYS A 281 -33.38 27.49 4.35
C LYS A 281 -33.34 26.09 3.74
N THR A 282 -34.14 25.84 2.69
CA THR A 282 -34.17 24.53 2.02
C THR A 282 -32.81 24.14 1.42
N LYS A 283 -32.06 25.11 0.85
CA LYS A 283 -30.73 24.86 0.32
C LYS A 283 -29.71 24.49 1.41
N LEU A 284 -29.75 25.18 2.54
CA LEU A 284 -28.84 24.89 3.67
C LEU A 284 -29.19 23.54 4.35
N GLU A 285 -30.49 23.20 4.44
CA GLU A 285 -30.92 21.89 4.92
C GLU A 285 -30.42 20.76 4.01
N ALA A 286 -30.58 20.88 2.70
CA ALA A 286 -30.05 19.92 1.71
C ALA A 286 -28.53 19.82 1.78
N LEU A 287 -27.82 20.94 1.94
CA LEU A 287 -26.36 20.97 2.12
C LEU A 287 -25.95 20.21 3.39
N ARG A 288 -26.69 20.41 4.51
CA ARG A 288 -26.40 19.70 5.77
C ARG A 288 -26.54 18.18 5.60
N GLU A 289 -27.64 17.72 4.99
CA GLU A 289 -27.85 16.30 4.72
C GLU A 289 -26.71 15.73 3.86
N LYS A 290 -26.35 16.45 2.79
CA LYS A 290 -25.25 16.04 1.92
C LYS A 290 -23.90 15.97 2.64
N LEU A 291 -23.60 16.94 3.49
CA LEU A 291 -22.37 16.94 4.28
C LEU A 291 -22.34 15.80 5.29
N LEU A 292 -23.47 15.48 5.93
CA LEU A 292 -23.57 14.34 6.84
C LEU A 292 -23.34 13.00 6.10
N GLU A 293 -23.88 12.87 4.89
CA GLU A 293 -23.64 11.70 4.03
C GLU A 293 -22.13 11.59 3.66
N LEU A 294 -21.55 12.68 3.14
CA LEU A 294 -20.16 12.73 2.72
C LEU A 294 -19.18 12.46 3.86
N THR A 295 -19.39 13.10 5.01
CA THR A 295 -18.53 12.90 6.19
C THR A 295 -18.61 11.48 6.72
N ASN A 296 -19.82 10.87 6.73
CA ASN A 296 -20.01 9.47 7.13
C ASN A 296 -19.33 8.49 6.13
N GLU A 297 -19.41 8.78 4.84
CA GLU A 297 -18.71 7.98 3.80
C GLU A 297 -17.19 8.05 3.99
N ILE A 298 -16.63 9.26 4.17
CA ILE A 298 -15.21 9.49 4.40
C ILE A 298 -14.76 8.78 5.68
N ASP A 299 -15.52 8.89 6.77
CA ASP A 299 -15.21 8.24 8.04
C ASP A 299 -15.21 6.71 7.93
N LYS A 300 -16.18 6.13 7.21
CA LYS A 300 -16.23 4.69 6.95
C LYS A 300 -15.02 4.23 6.14
N GLN A 301 -14.64 4.98 5.10
CA GLN A 301 -13.47 4.65 4.28
C GLN A 301 -12.19 4.75 5.10
N MET A 302 -12.03 5.80 5.92
CA MET A 302 -10.90 5.97 6.84
C MET A 302 -10.81 4.82 7.84
N GLN A 303 -11.94 4.47 8.49
CA GLN A 303 -11.98 3.33 9.43
C GLN A 303 -11.62 2.00 8.75
N ALA A 304 -12.09 1.76 7.52
CA ALA A 304 -11.75 0.56 6.77
C ALA A 304 -10.23 0.49 6.47
N ARG A 305 -9.62 1.60 6.02
CA ARG A 305 -8.17 1.69 5.79
C ARG A 305 -7.37 1.49 7.07
N LEU A 306 -7.74 2.15 8.16
CA LEU A 306 -7.08 1.97 9.45
C LEU A 306 -7.20 0.55 9.98
N LYS A 307 -8.36 -0.10 9.81
CA LYS A 307 -8.56 -1.51 10.17
C LYS A 307 -7.69 -2.45 9.32
N GLN A 308 -7.58 -2.19 8.03
CA GLN A 308 -6.70 -2.94 7.14
C GLN A 308 -5.24 -2.77 7.54
N ALA A 309 -4.80 -1.54 7.78
CA ALA A 309 -3.46 -1.23 8.27
C ALA A 309 -3.18 -1.91 9.61
N GLN A 310 -4.13 -1.87 10.56
CA GLN A 310 -4.01 -2.56 11.84
C GLN A 310 -3.83 -4.07 11.66
N GLY A 311 -4.63 -4.71 10.80
CA GLY A 311 -4.49 -6.14 10.50
C GLY A 311 -3.13 -6.49 9.92
N PHE A 312 -2.60 -5.65 9.03
CA PHE A 312 -1.25 -5.78 8.48
C PHE A 312 -0.18 -5.69 9.57
N ILE A 313 -0.24 -4.68 10.45
CA ILE A 313 0.71 -4.51 11.55
C ILE A 313 0.61 -5.68 12.55
N ASP A 314 -0.60 -6.09 12.95
CA ASP A 314 -0.79 -7.23 13.83
C ASP A 314 -0.18 -8.52 13.24
N GLN A 315 -0.28 -8.73 11.94
CA GLN A 315 0.36 -9.84 11.24
C GLN A 315 1.89 -9.76 11.31
N LEU A 316 2.50 -8.59 11.09
CA LEU A 316 3.94 -8.42 11.23
C LEU A 316 4.42 -8.68 12.66
N LEU A 317 3.65 -8.27 13.67
CA LEU A 317 3.99 -8.47 15.09
C LEU A 317 4.00 -9.95 15.52
N THR A 318 3.45 -10.87 14.72
CA THR A 318 3.54 -12.33 14.97
C THR A 318 4.85 -12.94 14.50
N GLN A 319 5.65 -12.23 13.70
CA GLN A 319 6.91 -12.74 13.19
C GLN A 319 8.00 -12.78 14.26
N GLU A 320 8.95 -13.70 14.14
CA GLU A 320 10.08 -13.82 15.07
C GLU A 320 11.05 -12.64 14.93
N ASP A 321 11.38 -12.27 13.70
CA ASP A 321 12.25 -11.13 13.36
C ASP A 321 11.42 -9.97 12.79
N ILE A 322 11.01 -9.09 13.70
CA ILE A 322 10.20 -7.91 13.36
C ILE A 322 10.95 -6.95 12.41
N ALA A 323 12.24 -6.75 12.66
CA ALA A 323 13.03 -5.82 11.85
C ALA A 323 13.13 -6.29 10.40
N LYS A 324 13.41 -7.57 10.20
CA LYS A 324 13.42 -8.19 8.87
C LYS A 324 12.04 -8.16 8.21
N ALA A 325 10.99 -8.57 8.94
CA ALA A 325 9.63 -8.57 8.42
C ALA A 325 9.19 -7.16 8.00
N THR A 326 9.59 -6.13 8.74
CA THR A 326 9.30 -4.73 8.39
C THR A 326 10.06 -4.31 7.13
N ARG A 327 11.37 -4.62 7.03
CA ARG A 327 12.18 -4.30 5.83
C ARG A 327 11.64 -4.98 4.57
N ASP A 328 11.26 -6.24 4.67
CA ASP A 328 10.74 -7.02 3.54
C ASP A 328 9.36 -6.51 3.04
N ASN A 329 8.69 -5.66 3.81
CA ASN A 329 7.36 -5.10 3.50
C ASN A 329 7.31 -3.57 3.47
N LEU A 330 8.45 -2.87 3.34
CA LEU A 330 8.51 -1.40 3.36
C LEU A 330 7.55 -0.75 2.35
N ASP A 331 7.43 -1.31 1.15
CA ASP A 331 6.55 -0.81 0.08
C ASP A 331 5.06 -0.88 0.44
N THR A 332 4.71 -1.68 1.46
CA THR A 332 3.32 -1.85 1.93
C THR A 332 2.97 -0.85 3.06
N PHE A 333 3.98 -0.18 3.64
CA PHE A 333 3.74 0.82 4.68
C PHE A 333 3.20 2.11 4.10
N THR A 334 1.87 2.24 4.13
CA THR A 334 1.18 3.49 3.83
C THR A 334 1.27 4.46 5.02
N GLN A 335 0.89 5.73 4.80
CA GLN A 335 0.80 6.71 5.88
C GLN A 335 -0.17 6.25 6.99
N ASP A 336 -1.30 5.62 6.61
CA ASP A 336 -2.25 5.04 7.57
C ASP A 336 -1.59 3.94 8.43
N ALA A 337 -0.71 3.11 7.84
CA ALA A 337 0.01 2.07 8.59
C ALA A 337 1.01 2.67 9.59
N VAL A 338 1.72 3.73 9.21
CA VAL A 338 2.64 4.45 10.12
C VAL A 338 1.87 5.06 11.30
N GLU A 339 0.72 5.69 11.05
CA GLU A 339 -0.15 6.27 12.09
C GLU A 339 -0.67 5.17 13.04
N VAL A 340 -1.06 4.02 12.49
CA VAL A 340 -1.48 2.86 13.30
C VAL A 340 -0.35 2.37 14.18
N VAL A 341 0.89 2.24 13.67
CA VAL A 341 2.06 1.84 14.49
C VAL A 341 2.26 2.80 15.66
N GLN A 342 2.21 4.11 15.42
CA GLN A 342 2.36 5.13 16.47
C GLN A 342 1.24 5.03 17.52
N THR A 343 0.00 4.84 17.06
CA THR A 343 -1.16 4.68 17.94
C THR A 343 -1.06 3.41 18.78
N MET A 344 -0.63 2.29 18.18
CA MET A 344 -0.42 1.02 18.88
C MET A 344 0.72 1.11 19.88
N LEU A 345 1.81 1.82 19.55
CA LEU A 345 2.93 2.05 20.45
C LEU A 345 2.50 2.85 21.69
N ARG A 346 1.74 3.93 21.50
CA ARG A 346 1.18 4.72 22.60
C ARG A 346 0.29 3.87 23.50
N ARG A 347 -0.64 3.09 22.94
CA ARG A 347 -1.52 2.18 23.70
C ARG A 347 -0.74 1.10 24.45
N ALA A 348 0.32 0.55 23.84
CA ALA A 348 1.18 -0.44 24.49
C ALA A 348 1.93 0.17 25.69
N SER A 349 2.38 1.43 25.59
CA SER A 349 2.98 2.19 26.66
C SER A 349 1.98 2.45 27.81
N GLU A 350 0.76 2.93 27.49
CA GLU A 350 -0.31 3.21 28.47
C GLU A 350 -0.75 1.94 29.23
N SER A 351 -0.74 0.78 28.54
CA SER A 351 -1.09 -0.52 29.13
C SER A 351 0.08 -1.28 29.75
N ASN A 352 1.30 -0.69 29.79
CA ASN A 352 2.54 -1.31 30.25
C ASN A 352 2.86 -2.67 29.56
N ASN A 353 2.46 -2.82 28.30
CA ASN A 353 2.76 -4.02 27.52
C ASN A 353 4.16 -3.90 26.89
N TYR A 354 5.20 -4.18 27.70
CA TYR A 354 6.60 -4.00 27.29
C TYR A 354 7.02 -4.89 26.13
N GLU A 355 6.48 -6.10 26.01
CA GLU A 355 6.79 -6.99 24.88
C GLU A 355 6.31 -6.39 23.56
N ARG A 356 5.02 -5.98 23.51
CA ARG A 356 4.44 -5.36 22.32
C ARG A 356 5.11 -4.03 22.01
N MET A 357 5.43 -3.25 23.03
CA MET A 357 6.15 -1.98 22.90
C MET A 357 7.52 -2.18 22.25
N GLY A 358 8.31 -3.16 22.71
CA GLY A 358 9.63 -3.45 22.13
C GLY A 358 9.56 -3.90 20.67
N LYS A 359 8.53 -4.70 20.30
CA LYS A 359 8.30 -5.09 18.90
C LYS A 359 7.95 -3.89 18.02
N LEU A 360 7.06 -3.01 18.48
CA LEU A 360 6.65 -1.81 17.75
C LEU A 360 7.79 -0.78 17.63
N GLN A 361 8.64 -0.65 18.65
CA GLN A 361 9.82 0.22 18.62
C GLN A 361 10.81 -0.23 17.53
N LYS A 362 11.08 -1.54 17.39
CA LYS A 362 11.91 -2.08 16.31
C LYS A 362 11.34 -1.76 14.93
N MET A 363 10.00 -1.82 14.79
CA MET A 363 9.33 -1.45 13.54
C MET A 363 9.51 0.04 13.23
N VAL A 364 9.31 0.92 14.21
CA VAL A 364 9.51 2.38 14.08
C VAL A 364 10.96 2.69 13.69
N GLU A 365 11.94 2.00 14.28
CA GLU A 365 13.36 2.16 13.97
C GLU A 365 13.64 1.84 12.50
N VAL A 366 13.17 0.71 12.00
CA VAL A 366 13.32 0.33 10.58
C VAL A 366 12.63 1.32 9.64
N LEU A 367 11.43 1.78 9.99
CA LEU A 367 10.71 2.79 9.18
C LEU A 367 11.45 4.13 9.17
N ARG A 368 12.04 4.53 10.30
CA ARG A 368 12.87 5.74 10.40
C ARG A 368 14.12 5.60 9.54
N GLU A 369 14.85 4.48 9.64
CA GLU A 369 16.02 4.20 8.80
C GLU A 369 15.68 4.27 7.31
N ALA A 370 14.55 3.66 6.89
CA ALA A 370 14.13 3.63 5.50
C ALA A 370 13.64 5.00 4.97
N SER A 371 13.12 5.85 5.84
CA SER A 371 12.64 7.21 5.48
C SER A 371 13.70 8.29 5.59
N THR A 372 14.83 7.99 6.22
CA THR A 372 15.93 8.95 6.37
C THR A 372 16.74 9.02 5.05
N PRO A 373 16.84 10.19 4.41
CA PRO A 373 17.69 10.35 3.23
C PRO A 373 19.13 9.89 3.49
N PRO A 374 19.79 9.28 2.51
CA PRO A 374 21.18 8.80 2.68
C PRO A 374 22.15 9.85 3.20
N GLU A 375 21.95 11.10 2.79
CA GLU A 375 22.75 12.25 3.24
C GLU A 375 22.55 12.52 4.74
N MET A 376 21.30 12.46 5.23
CA MET A 376 20.98 12.64 6.64
C MET A 376 21.47 11.48 7.50
N ALA A 377 21.31 10.24 7.03
CA ALA A 377 21.86 9.06 7.70
C ALA A 377 23.41 9.15 7.83
N PHE A 378 24.06 9.69 6.80
CA PHE A 378 25.50 9.91 6.85
C PHE A 378 25.90 11.03 7.82
N VAL A 379 25.12 12.11 7.90
CA VAL A 379 25.32 13.14 8.93
C VAL A 379 25.20 12.58 10.34
N GLU A 380 24.18 11.75 10.63
CA GLU A 380 24.03 11.08 11.93
C GLU A 380 25.25 10.24 12.28
N GLN A 381 25.80 9.46 11.33
CA GLN A 381 27.01 8.70 11.54
C GLN A 381 28.25 9.58 11.86
N LEU A 382 28.37 10.73 11.18
CA LEU A 382 29.49 11.65 11.40
C LEU A 382 29.47 12.32 12.79
N ILE A 383 28.28 12.57 13.35
CA ILE A 383 28.09 13.17 14.67
C ILE A 383 28.60 12.26 15.80
N ASP A 384 28.55 10.94 15.58
CA ASP A 384 28.95 9.93 16.58
C ASP A 384 30.45 9.61 16.52
N LEU A 385 31.20 10.17 15.54
CA LEU A 385 32.63 9.95 15.45
C LEU A 385 33.41 10.73 16.52
N PRO A 386 34.53 10.15 17.03
CA PRO A 386 35.22 10.66 18.21
C PRO A 386 35.95 11.98 17.99
N ASP A 387 36.46 12.23 16.79
CA ASP A 387 37.33 13.39 16.50
C ASP A 387 37.26 13.85 15.03
N GLU A 388 37.87 15.02 14.75
CA GLU A 388 37.88 15.60 13.40
C GLU A 388 38.65 14.73 12.38
N ALA A 389 39.65 13.95 12.81
CA ALA A 389 40.41 13.09 11.91
C ALA A 389 39.56 11.90 11.43
N ALA A 390 38.75 11.31 12.33
CA ALA A 390 37.80 10.27 11.99
C ALA A 390 36.71 10.80 11.06
N ILE A 391 36.23 12.03 11.29
CA ILE A 391 35.24 12.70 10.42
C ILE A 391 35.83 12.95 9.03
N GLU A 392 37.06 13.52 8.94
CA GLU A 392 37.71 13.79 7.64
C GLU A 392 37.92 12.50 6.85
N LYS A 393 38.31 11.42 7.53
CA LYS A 393 38.49 10.11 6.90
C LYS A 393 37.14 9.58 6.39
N ALA A 394 36.09 9.59 7.20
CA ALA A 394 34.78 9.10 6.80
C ALA A 394 34.18 9.87 5.62
N LEU A 395 34.37 11.22 5.59
CA LEU A 395 33.96 12.07 4.47
C LEU A 395 34.77 11.76 3.20
N THR A 396 36.06 11.46 3.32
CA THR A 396 36.92 11.12 2.19
C THR A 396 36.60 9.74 1.63
N ASP A 397 36.41 8.76 2.51
CA ASP A 397 36.07 7.38 2.12
C ASP A 397 34.68 7.31 1.45
N ASN A 398 33.74 8.20 1.80
CA ASN A 398 32.38 8.30 1.25
C ASN A 398 32.21 9.55 0.35
N ASN A 399 33.23 9.92 -0.40
CA ASN A 399 33.24 11.16 -1.20
C ASN A 399 32.08 11.29 -2.19
N ALA A 400 31.44 10.18 -2.63
CA ALA A 400 30.26 10.19 -3.49
C ALA A 400 29.03 10.77 -2.79
N LEU A 401 28.90 10.59 -1.47
CA LEU A 401 27.80 11.14 -0.66
C LEU A 401 28.02 12.62 -0.31
N VAL A 402 29.25 13.13 -0.37
CA VAL A 402 29.56 14.53 -0.10
C VAL A 402 29.26 15.36 -1.36
N ASN A 403 28.03 15.62 -1.60
CA ASN A 403 27.44 16.38 -2.71
C ASN A 403 26.71 17.63 -2.20
N ASP A 404 26.12 18.40 -3.11
CA ASP A 404 25.39 19.63 -2.75
C ASP A 404 24.19 19.35 -1.85
N ALA A 405 23.46 18.23 -2.08
CA ALA A 405 22.33 17.82 -1.25
C ALA A 405 22.76 17.50 0.20
N PHE A 406 23.90 16.82 0.37
CA PHE A 406 24.50 16.58 1.70
C PHE A 406 24.87 17.90 2.41
N MET A 407 25.50 18.82 1.69
CA MET A 407 25.89 20.12 2.27
C MET A 407 24.67 20.97 2.65
N GLU A 408 23.60 20.91 1.85
CA GLU A 408 22.33 21.60 2.12
C GLU A 408 21.63 20.99 3.34
N ALA A 409 21.53 19.66 3.41
CA ALA A 409 20.95 18.93 4.54
C ALA A 409 21.72 19.22 5.85
N LEU A 410 23.06 19.17 5.81
CA LEU A 410 23.90 19.47 6.95
C LEU A 410 23.74 20.94 7.41
N ASN A 411 23.73 21.88 6.48
CA ASN A 411 23.52 23.30 6.79
C ASN A 411 22.14 23.57 7.41
N GLY A 412 21.09 22.93 6.87
CA GLY A 412 19.74 23.01 7.41
C GLY A 412 19.67 22.49 8.86
N LEU A 413 20.31 21.34 9.11
CA LEU A 413 20.34 20.74 10.45
C LEU A 413 21.13 21.62 11.45
N VAL A 414 22.28 22.18 11.06
CA VAL A 414 23.06 23.14 11.88
C VAL A 414 22.18 24.33 12.25
N ALA A 415 21.51 24.96 11.29
CA ALA A 415 20.65 26.12 11.54
C ALA A 415 19.49 25.79 12.49
N GLN A 416 18.88 24.62 12.36
CA GLN A 416 17.78 24.17 13.22
C GLN A 416 18.26 23.93 14.66
N VAL A 417 19.39 23.26 14.83
CA VAL A 417 19.94 22.94 16.16
C VAL A 417 20.45 24.19 16.85
N ASP A 418 21.09 25.11 16.13
CA ASP A 418 21.55 26.41 16.66
C ASP A 418 20.38 27.27 17.15
N ALA A 419 19.26 27.28 16.43
CA ALA A 419 18.05 27.95 16.85
C ALA A 419 17.50 27.37 18.18
N ALA A 420 17.51 26.05 18.34
CA ALA A 420 17.10 25.39 19.58
C ALA A 420 18.08 25.62 20.74
N ALA A 421 19.39 25.60 20.45
CA ALA A 421 20.45 25.92 21.43
C ALA A 421 20.33 27.36 21.96
N SER A 422 20.01 28.31 21.07
CA SER A 422 19.79 29.71 21.44
C SER A 422 18.60 29.92 22.40
N GLN A 423 17.70 28.98 22.49
CA GLN A 423 16.57 28.97 23.44
C GLN A 423 16.92 28.36 24.80
N GLY A 424 18.21 28.05 25.04
CA GLY A 424 18.70 27.54 26.32
C GLY A 424 18.61 26.04 26.50
N ASN A 425 18.37 25.25 25.42
CA ASN A 425 18.38 23.81 25.46
C ASN A 425 19.84 23.29 25.52
N LYS A 426 20.25 22.71 26.64
CA LYS A 426 21.62 22.20 26.87
C LYS A 426 21.99 21.03 25.97
N GLU A 427 21.03 20.15 25.65
CA GLU A 427 21.27 19.04 24.74
C GLU A 427 21.47 19.52 23.31
N ALA A 428 20.69 20.52 22.88
CA ALA A 428 20.86 21.16 21.60
C ALA A 428 22.20 21.88 21.49
N GLN A 429 22.71 22.50 22.59
CA GLN A 429 24.03 23.12 22.60
C GLN A 429 25.16 22.10 22.37
N ALA A 430 25.11 20.95 23.05
CA ALA A 430 26.13 19.89 22.86
C ALA A 430 26.08 19.31 21.44
N LEU A 431 24.89 19.20 20.85
CA LEU A 431 24.69 18.74 19.46
C LEU A 431 25.19 19.79 18.46
N SER A 432 24.92 21.09 18.70
CA SER A 432 25.42 22.21 17.88
C SER A 432 26.95 22.20 17.79
N ASP A 433 27.64 22.00 18.92
CA ASP A 433 29.12 21.92 18.96
C ASP A 433 29.66 20.75 18.11
N LYS A 434 29.00 19.59 18.15
CA LYS A 434 29.37 18.42 17.31
C LYS A 434 29.10 18.69 15.83
N LEU A 435 27.91 19.17 15.50
CA LEU A 435 27.51 19.51 14.13
C LEU A 435 28.42 20.57 13.53
N GLY A 436 28.83 21.58 14.30
CA GLY A 436 29.75 22.60 13.89
C GLY A 436 31.15 22.04 13.45
N LYS A 437 31.63 21.01 14.18
CA LYS A 437 32.87 20.30 13.80
C LYS A 437 32.67 19.52 12.49
N VAL A 438 31.54 18.78 12.35
CA VAL A 438 31.20 18.04 11.13
C VAL A 438 31.10 19.00 9.95
N PHE A 439 30.37 20.11 10.09
CA PHE A 439 30.19 21.10 9.05
C PHE A 439 31.50 21.72 8.59
N LYS A 440 32.38 22.14 9.52
CA LYS A 440 33.69 22.71 9.21
C LYS A 440 34.58 21.72 8.46
N THR A 441 34.56 20.46 8.88
CA THR A 441 35.38 19.41 8.24
C THR A 441 34.82 19.05 6.86
N ALA A 442 33.50 18.96 6.72
CA ALA A 442 32.80 18.70 5.45
C ALA A 442 33.07 19.83 4.43
N LEU A 443 33.02 21.10 4.87
CA LEU A 443 33.34 22.25 4.02
C LEU A 443 34.78 22.18 3.50
N LYS A 444 35.73 21.82 4.38
CA LYS A 444 37.16 21.66 4.00
C LYS A 444 37.36 20.54 2.97
N VAL A 445 36.67 19.39 3.14
CA VAL A 445 36.76 18.26 2.20
C VAL A 445 36.09 18.62 0.87
N SER A 446 34.92 19.24 0.89
CA SER A 446 34.20 19.70 -0.32
C SER A 446 35.04 20.74 -1.12
N MET A 447 35.69 21.69 -0.44
CA MET A 447 36.60 22.65 -1.10
C MET A 447 37.80 21.97 -1.74
N LYS A 448 38.43 21.00 -1.07
CA LYS A 448 39.54 20.21 -1.65
C LYS A 448 39.10 19.46 -2.91
N LYS A 449 37.88 18.91 -2.92
CA LYS A 449 37.31 18.21 -4.08
C LYS A 449 37.09 19.13 -5.29
N ASN A 450 36.69 20.38 -5.06
CA ASN A 450 36.38 21.33 -6.13
C ASN A 450 37.66 22.05 -6.67
N MET A 451 38.82 21.90 -6.01
CA MET A 451 40.08 22.49 -6.41
C MET A 451 41.07 21.51 -7.11
N GLY A 452 40.75 20.21 -7.12
CA GLY A 452 41.50 19.16 -7.78
C GLY A 452 40.74 18.54 -8.93
#